data_cd9263707e10e92bef7abe768d073dc2
#
_entry.id   cd9263707e10e92bef7abe768d073dc2
#
_cell.length_a   1.000
_cell.length_b   1.000
_cell.length_c   1.000
_cell.angle_alpha   90.00
_cell.angle_beta   90.00
_cell.angle_gamma   90.00
#
_symmetry.space_group_name_H-M   'P 1'
#
loop_
_entity.id
_entity.type
_entity.pdbx_description
1 polymer ?
#
loop_
_entity_poly.entity_id
_entity_poly.type
_entity_poly.pdbx_seq_one_letter_code
_entity_poly.pdbx_strand_id
1 'polypeptide(L)'
;MRAVMFTKPSHRLRAVLVLPLGLLLTGCDWVVLNPAGDIARQQANLVVVSTALMLLIIVPVMALTGLFAWRYRATNTAAAYEPDWDHSTKLELVIWSAPLAIIIALGSITWLATHLLDPYRPLTRIDATHAVAPGTRPIDVEVVALDWKWLFIYPEQNIATVNELVLPEGRPVRFRITSSTVMNSFYVPALAGQIYAMPGMETKLHAVFNQTGTFNGLSANFSGPGFSHMHFVTRSVTGQGFDAWVAGVRKAGAGLDRATYLALDKPSEQVPVIHYANVAPDLFDAVVNMCVRPGKLCSGEMAAIDAKGGTGKSGLLNVAALTYDEQGHEQVVSSNPGFADASLRRFVRDWCADNRPLRAAVARDAAPLLVRSRPLS
;
A
#
# COMPACT_ATOMS: atom_id res chain seq x y z
N MET A 1 60.10 -1.81 -28.88
CA MET A 1 58.65 -2.02 -28.67
C MET A 1 58.43 -3.43 -28.18
N ARG A 2 58.11 -3.62 -26.87
CA ARG A 2 57.87 -4.94 -26.31
C ARG A 2 56.38 -5.31 -26.51
N ALA A 3 56.14 -6.35 -27.30
CA ALA A 3 54.81 -6.93 -27.48
C ALA A 3 54.34 -7.58 -26.17
N VAL A 4 53.25 -7.04 -25.58
CA VAL A 4 52.60 -7.66 -24.44
C VAL A 4 51.75 -8.79 -24.99
N MET A 5 52.27 -10.06 -24.82
CA MET A 5 51.50 -11.26 -25.10
C MET A 5 50.37 -11.38 -24.09
N PHE A 6 49.12 -11.11 -24.49
CA PHE A 6 47.93 -11.50 -23.73
C PHE A 6 47.75 -13.02 -23.83
N THR A 7 48.18 -13.76 -22.82
CA THR A 7 47.90 -15.20 -22.69
C THR A 7 46.37 -15.38 -22.48
N LYS A 8 45.76 -16.26 -23.26
CA LYS A 8 44.35 -16.67 -23.10
C LYS A 8 44.14 -17.20 -21.67
N PRO A 9 43.20 -16.68 -20.90
CA PRO A 9 42.96 -17.20 -19.55
C PRO A 9 42.51 -18.64 -19.61
N SER A 10 43.18 -19.48 -18.83
CA SER A 10 42.91 -20.91 -18.78
C SER A 10 41.48 -21.16 -18.28
N HIS A 11 40.87 -22.28 -18.72
CA HIS A 11 39.50 -22.71 -18.30
C HIS A 11 39.35 -22.73 -16.76
N ARG A 12 40.43 -23.01 -16.04
CA ARG A 12 40.49 -22.98 -14.56
C ARG A 12 40.30 -21.58 -13.98
N LEU A 13 40.88 -20.56 -14.63
CA LEU A 13 40.74 -19.16 -14.18
C LEU A 13 39.31 -18.64 -14.41
N ARG A 14 38.66 -19.10 -15.49
CA ARG A 14 37.24 -18.78 -15.75
C ARG A 14 36.32 -19.45 -14.75
N ALA A 15 36.57 -20.71 -14.39
CA ALA A 15 35.79 -21.43 -13.38
C ALA A 15 35.94 -20.79 -11.97
N VAL A 16 37.13 -20.34 -11.61
CA VAL A 16 37.40 -19.67 -10.34
C VAL A 16 36.71 -18.30 -10.26
N LEU A 17 36.44 -17.61 -11.38
CA LEU A 17 35.73 -16.33 -11.42
C LEU A 17 34.20 -16.49 -11.44
N VAL A 18 33.70 -17.57 -12.03
CA VAL A 18 32.24 -17.85 -12.15
C VAL A 18 31.71 -18.47 -10.85
N LEU A 19 32.49 -19.27 -10.14
CA LEU A 19 32.08 -19.95 -8.91
C LEU A 19 31.68 -18.97 -7.78
N PRO A 20 32.48 -17.92 -7.43
CA PRO A 20 32.07 -16.95 -6.41
C PRO A 20 30.88 -16.08 -6.86
N LEU A 21 30.73 -15.80 -8.15
CA LEU A 21 29.57 -15.08 -8.68
C LEU A 21 28.28 -15.89 -8.52
N GLY A 22 28.36 -17.22 -8.69
CA GLY A 22 27.23 -18.12 -8.40
C GLY A 22 26.88 -18.20 -6.92
N LEU A 23 27.88 -18.17 -6.03
CA LEU A 23 27.70 -18.20 -4.58
C LEU A 23 27.13 -16.89 -4.03
N LEU A 24 27.36 -15.76 -4.68
CA LEU A 24 26.75 -14.46 -4.30
C LEU A 24 25.24 -14.40 -4.61
N LEU A 25 24.71 -15.26 -5.46
CA LEU A 25 23.31 -15.32 -5.83
C LEU A 25 22.46 -16.21 -4.88
N THR A 26 23.08 -17.00 -4.00
CA THR A 26 22.37 -17.94 -3.13
C THR A 26 21.90 -17.34 -1.78
N GLY A 27 22.21 -16.08 -1.50
CA GLY A 27 21.94 -15.44 -0.20
C GLY A 27 20.65 -14.62 -0.09
N CYS A 28 19.86 -14.52 -1.14
CA CYS A 28 18.63 -13.72 -1.12
C CYS A 28 17.40 -14.61 -0.99
N ASP A 29 16.79 -14.62 0.19
CA ASP A 29 15.43 -15.14 0.36
C ASP A 29 14.44 -14.11 -0.23
N TRP A 30 14.06 -14.31 -1.48
CA TRP A 30 13.16 -13.42 -2.20
C TRP A 30 11.72 -13.76 -1.84
N VAL A 31 11.23 -13.23 -0.72
CA VAL A 31 9.88 -13.47 -0.20
C VAL A 31 8.80 -13.27 -1.28
N VAL A 32 8.96 -12.26 -2.14
CA VAL A 32 8.01 -11.97 -3.23
C VAL A 32 7.96 -13.09 -4.27
N LEU A 33 9.05 -13.83 -4.49
CA LEU A 33 9.10 -14.97 -5.42
C LEU A 33 8.83 -16.31 -4.74
N ASN A 34 8.73 -16.34 -3.41
CA ASN A 34 8.34 -17.52 -2.63
C ASN A 34 7.05 -17.22 -1.80
N PRO A 35 5.92 -16.99 -2.49
CA PRO A 35 4.67 -16.56 -1.85
C PRO A 35 3.99 -17.72 -1.11
N ALA A 36 3.34 -17.36 0.01
CA ALA A 36 2.56 -18.27 0.84
C ALA A 36 1.04 -18.14 0.59
N GLY A 37 0.60 -17.08 -0.10
CA GLY A 37 -0.80 -16.86 -0.45
C GLY A 37 -1.06 -16.87 -1.96
N ASP A 38 -2.29 -17.15 -2.37
CA ASP A 38 -2.68 -17.24 -3.79
C ASP A 38 -2.52 -15.90 -4.51
N ILE A 39 -2.92 -14.80 -3.90
CA ILE A 39 -2.76 -13.45 -4.48
C ILE A 39 -1.29 -13.13 -4.71
N ALA A 40 -0.45 -13.35 -3.70
CA ALA A 40 0.99 -13.11 -3.82
C ALA A 40 1.62 -14.03 -4.90
N ARG A 41 1.14 -15.26 -5.06
CA ARG A 41 1.59 -16.18 -6.12
C ARG A 41 1.25 -15.67 -7.51
N GLN A 42 0.04 -15.14 -7.70
CA GLN A 42 -0.37 -14.51 -8.96
C GLN A 42 0.49 -13.29 -9.26
N GLN A 43 0.77 -12.46 -8.27
CA GLN A 43 1.66 -11.30 -8.41
C GLN A 43 3.10 -11.70 -8.73
N ALA A 44 3.64 -12.74 -8.08
CA ALA A 44 4.96 -13.29 -8.39
C ALA A 44 5.04 -13.76 -9.86
N ASN A 45 4.03 -14.48 -10.34
CA ASN A 45 3.94 -14.91 -11.73
C ASN A 45 3.93 -13.72 -12.70
N LEU A 46 3.20 -12.66 -12.39
CA LEU A 46 3.20 -11.42 -13.18
C LEU A 46 4.60 -10.79 -13.25
N VAL A 47 5.30 -10.71 -12.13
CA VAL A 47 6.68 -10.19 -12.09
C VAL A 47 7.59 -11.03 -12.98
N VAL A 48 7.53 -12.36 -12.89
CA VAL A 48 8.36 -13.28 -13.69
C VAL A 48 8.04 -13.12 -15.20
N VAL A 49 6.76 -13.14 -15.57
CA VAL A 49 6.35 -13.02 -16.99
C VAL A 49 6.73 -11.66 -17.56
N SER A 50 6.47 -10.57 -16.83
CA SER A 50 6.82 -9.21 -17.27
C SER A 50 8.33 -9.04 -17.41
N THR A 51 9.10 -9.59 -16.46
CA THR A 51 10.57 -9.56 -16.52
C THR A 51 11.07 -10.36 -17.73
N ALA A 52 10.53 -11.55 -17.99
CA ALA A 52 10.91 -12.36 -19.15
C ALA A 52 10.63 -11.62 -20.48
N LEU A 53 9.46 -10.99 -20.61
CA LEU A 53 9.13 -10.19 -21.79
C LEU A 53 10.06 -8.99 -21.97
N MET A 54 10.43 -8.31 -20.89
CA MET A 54 11.40 -7.21 -20.96
C MET A 54 12.80 -7.70 -21.33
N LEU A 55 13.25 -8.82 -20.77
CA LEU A 55 14.56 -9.39 -21.07
C LEU A 55 14.68 -9.87 -22.53
N LEU A 56 13.57 -10.21 -23.17
CA LEU A 56 13.54 -10.57 -24.59
C LEU A 56 14.06 -9.45 -25.50
N ILE A 57 13.94 -8.21 -25.09
CA ILE A 57 14.53 -7.05 -25.82
C ILE A 57 15.89 -6.67 -25.22
N ILE A 58 15.98 -6.57 -23.89
CA ILE A 58 17.18 -6.06 -23.22
C ILE A 58 18.41 -6.92 -23.54
N VAL A 59 18.26 -8.26 -23.44
CA VAL A 59 19.38 -9.18 -23.65
C VAL A 59 19.94 -9.10 -25.08
N PRO A 60 19.13 -9.17 -26.16
CA PRO A 60 19.62 -8.97 -27.53
C PRO A 60 20.29 -7.61 -27.75
N VAL A 61 19.70 -6.52 -27.23
CA VAL A 61 20.28 -5.17 -27.35
C VAL A 61 21.64 -5.08 -26.66
N MET A 62 21.76 -5.61 -25.44
CA MET A 62 23.05 -5.66 -24.73
C MET A 62 24.08 -6.52 -25.48
N ALA A 63 23.65 -7.68 -25.97
CA ALA A 63 24.51 -8.58 -26.74
C ALA A 63 25.01 -7.92 -28.04
N LEU A 64 24.11 -7.25 -28.79
CA LEU A 64 24.46 -6.53 -30.03
C LEU A 64 25.37 -5.34 -29.73
N THR A 65 25.11 -4.58 -28.66
CA THR A 65 25.97 -3.47 -28.23
C THR A 65 27.39 -3.96 -27.93
N GLY A 66 27.52 -5.04 -27.15
CA GLY A 66 28.81 -5.65 -26.86
C GLY A 66 29.50 -6.21 -28.14
N LEU A 67 28.74 -6.86 -29.02
CA LEU A 67 29.23 -7.40 -30.28
C LEU A 67 29.75 -6.28 -31.19
N PHE A 68 28.98 -5.20 -31.35
CA PHE A 68 29.38 -4.10 -32.23
C PHE A 68 30.57 -3.33 -31.64
N ALA A 69 30.59 -3.06 -30.35
CA ALA A 69 31.75 -2.47 -29.68
C ALA A 69 33.03 -3.30 -29.87
N TRP A 70 32.91 -4.63 -29.82
CA TRP A 70 34.05 -5.53 -30.07
C TRP A 70 34.41 -5.64 -31.54
N ARG A 71 33.42 -5.75 -32.46
CA ARG A 71 33.64 -5.90 -33.90
C ARG A 71 34.21 -4.65 -34.56
N TYR A 72 33.71 -3.48 -34.21
CA TYR A 72 34.09 -2.20 -34.80
C TYR A 72 35.08 -1.39 -33.93
N ARG A 73 35.83 -2.08 -33.04
CA ARG A 73 36.88 -1.43 -32.28
C ARG A 73 38.01 -0.91 -33.23
N ALA A 74 38.63 0.18 -32.87
CA ALA A 74 39.68 0.87 -33.67
C ALA A 74 40.84 -0.04 -34.13
N THR A 75 41.14 -1.13 -33.39
CA THR A 75 42.21 -2.09 -33.72
C THR A 75 41.79 -3.17 -34.72
N ASN A 76 40.50 -3.25 -35.09
CA ASN A 76 40.00 -4.24 -36.02
C ASN A 76 39.93 -3.69 -37.46
N THR A 77 40.99 -3.91 -38.20
CA THR A 77 41.10 -3.47 -39.62
C THR A 77 40.33 -4.36 -40.61
N ALA A 78 39.79 -5.49 -40.16
CA ALA A 78 39.00 -6.42 -40.99
C ALA A 78 37.49 -6.08 -41.04
N ALA A 79 37.02 -5.11 -40.25
CA ALA A 79 35.64 -4.67 -40.32
C ALA A 79 35.42 -3.78 -41.54
N ALA A 80 34.42 -4.12 -42.38
CA ALA A 80 34.01 -3.25 -43.49
C ALA A 80 33.41 -1.94 -42.94
N TYR A 81 33.86 -0.82 -43.49
CA TYR A 81 33.31 0.49 -43.19
C TYR A 81 32.41 0.92 -44.34
N GLU A 82 31.13 1.07 -44.06
CA GLU A 82 30.11 1.46 -45.05
C GLU A 82 29.46 2.79 -44.58
N PRO A 83 30.09 3.95 -44.91
CA PRO A 83 29.64 5.25 -44.40
C PRO A 83 28.27 5.66 -44.94
N ASP A 84 27.88 5.15 -46.12
CA ASP A 84 26.62 5.52 -46.79
C ASP A 84 25.45 4.60 -46.40
N TRP A 85 25.66 3.64 -45.44
CA TRP A 85 24.60 2.78 -44.95
C TRP A 85 23.82 3.49 -43.84
N ASP A 86 22.73 4.14 -44.19
CA ASP A 86 21.90 4.97 -43.32
C ASP A 86 20.48 4.40 -43.11
N HIS A 87 20.04 3.47 -43.94
CA HIS A 87 18.67 2.99 -43.96
C HIS A 87 18.54 1.49 -44.31
N SER A 88 17.61 0.82 -43.61
CA SER A 88 17.20 -0.57 -43.92
C SER A 88 15.76 -0.82 -43.51
N THR A 89 14.81 -0.76 -44.44
CA THR A 89 13.37 -0.99 -44.16
C THR A 89 13.07 -2.32 -43.46
N LYS A 90 13.80 -3.40 -43.80
CA LYS A 90 13.62 -4.69 -43.18
C LYS A 90 14.04 -4.70 -41.70
N LEU A 91 15.17 -4.04 -41.40
CA LEU A 91 15.69 -3.93 -40.05
C LEU A 91 14.79 -3.03 -39.20
N GLU A 92 14.36 -1.91 -39.78
CA GLU A 92 13.44 -0.97 -39.11
C GLU A 92 12.12 -1.62 -38.78
N LEU A 93 11.53 -2.42 -39.70
CA LEU A 93 10.30 -3.13 -39.43
C LEU A 93 10.43 -4.04 -38.19
N VAL A 94 11.55 -4.77 -38.06
CA VAL A 94 11.80 -5.65 -36.91
C VAL A 94 12.02 -4.84 -35.62
N ILE A 95 12.84 -3.79 -35.69
CA ILE A 95 13.17 -2.95 -34.53
C ILE A 95 11.93 -2.23 -33.96
N TRP A 96 10.97 -1.88 -34.81
CA TRP A 96 9.72 -1.24 -34.35
C TRP A 96 8.63 -2.24 -33.97
N SER A 97 8.47 -3.33 -34.74
CA SER A 97 7.38 -4.28 -34.51
C SER A 97 7.58 -5.15 -33.26
N ALA A 98 8.82 -5.54 -32.94
CA ALA A 98 9.07 -6.40 -31.78
C ALA A 98 8.77 -5.70 -30.44
N PRO A 99 9.27 -4.47 -30.17
CA PRO A 99 8.87 -3.72 -28.98
C PRO A 99 7.37 -3.42 -28.94
N LEU A 100 6.76 -3.07 -30.09
CA LEU A 100 5.32 -2.81 -30.16
C LEU A 100 4.50 -4.05 -29.76
N ALA A 101 4.87 -5.23 -30.26
CA ALA A 101 4.19 -6.47 -29.87
C ALA A 101 4.31 -6.76 -28.36
N ILE A 102 5.48 -6.51 -27.77
CA ILE A 102 5.70 -6.67 -26.33
C ILE A 102 4.89 -5.64 -25.51
N ILE A 103 4.81 -4.39 -25.95
CA ILE A 103 3.99 -3.38 -25.28
C ILE A 103 2.51 -3.79 -25.29
N ILE A 104 2.00 -4.29 -26.42
CA ILE A 104 0.63 -4.80 -26.52
C ILE A 104 0.43 -5.98 -25.56
N ALA A 105 1.35 -6.94 -25.53
CA ALA A 105 1.29 -8.09 -24.64
C ALA A 105 1.31 -7.67 -23.15
N LEU A 106 2.26 -6.80 -22.75
CA LEU A 106 2.36 -6.29 -21.37
C LEU A 106 1.12 -5.49 -20.99
N GLY A 107 0.63 -4.62 -21.88
CA GLY A 107 -0.58 -3.84 -21.64
C GLY A 107 -1.81 -4.74 -21.40
N SER A 108 -1.97 -5.78 -22.22
CA SER A 108 -3.05 -6.76 -22.08
C SER A 108 -2.95 -7.55 -20.76
N ILE A 109 -1.75 -8.02 -20.40
CA ILE A 109 -1.51 -8.74 -19.16
C ILE A 109 -1.80 -7.83 -17.96
N THR A 110 -1.31 -6.59 -17.99
CA THR A 110 -1.51 -5.61 -16.92
C THR A 110 -2.99 -5.28 -16.75
N TRP A 111 -3.70 -5.06 -17.85
CA TRP A 111 -5.13 -4.77 -17.81
C TRP A 111 -5.92 -5.93 -17.19
N LEU A 112 -5.69 -7.16 -17.64
CA LEU A 112 -6.31 -8.36 -17.05
C LEU A 112 -5.97 -8.52 -15.57
N ALA A 113 -4.69 -8.37 -15.22
CA ALA A 113 -4.24 -8.55 -13.84
C ALA A 113 -4.86 -7.52 -12.89
N THR A 114 -4.96 -6.26 -13.30
CA THR A 114 -5.57 -5.19 -12.50
C THR A 114 -7.02 -5.52 -12.14
N HIS A 115 -7.79 -6.09 -13.06
CA HIS A 115 -9.19 -6.47 -12.81
C HIS A 115 -9.33 -7.78 -12.03
N LEU A 116 -8.41 -8.73 -12.22
CA LEU A 116 -8.47 -10.03 -11.55
C LEU A 116 -7.94 -9.98 -10.11
N LEU A 117 -6.97 -9.11 -9.83
CA LEU A 117 -6.30 -8.97 -8.54
C LEU A 117 -6.75 -7.72 -7.78
N ASP A 118 -7.92 -7.17 -8.10
CA ASP A 118 -8.51 -6.07 -7.35
C ASP A 118 -8.67 -6.48 -5.87
N PRO A 119 -8.06 -5.75 -4.92
CA PRO A 119 -8.10 -6.07 -3.50
C PRO A 119 -9.52 -6.04 -2.90
N TYR A 120 -10.44 -5.29 -3.50
CA TYR A 120 -11.85 -5.21 -3.08
C TYR A 120 -12.69 -6.40 -3.56
N ARG A 121 -12.18 -7.16 -4.52
CA ARG A 121 -12.90 -8.31 -5.07
C ARG A 121 -12.82 -9.51 -4.11
N PRO A 122 -13.96 -10.08 -3.68
CA PRO A 122 -13.98 -11.31 -2.91
C PRO A 122 -13.26 -12.45 -3.64
N LEU A 123 -12.54 -13.28 -2.89
CA LEU A 123 -11.83 -14.42 -3.48
C LEU A 123 -12.81 -15.46 -4.02
N THR A 124 -12.57 -15.92 -5.24
CA THR A 124 -13.32 -17.00 -5.88
C THR A 124 -12.60 -18.35 -5.77
N ARG A 125 -11.32 -18.32 -5.39
CA ARG A 125 -10.47 -19.51 -5.25
C ARG A 125 -9.56 -19.40 -4.04
N ILE A 126 -9.16 -20.55 -3.49
CA ILE A 126 -8.17 -20.67 -2.43
C ILE A 126 -6.77 -20.78 -3.05
N ASP A 127 -6.63 -21.59 -4.09
CA ASP A 127 -5.41 -21.80 -4.87
C ASP A 127 -5.74 -22.10 -6.34
N ALA A 128 -4.73 -22.47 -7.13
CA ALA A 128 -4.89 -22.77 -8.56
C ALA A 128 -5.87 -23.93 -8.84
N THR A 129 -6.07 -24.84 -7.88
CA THR A 129 -6.83 -26.08 -8.01
C THR A 129 -8.12 -26.11 -7.20
N HIS A 130 -8.23 -25.26 -6.15
CA HIS A 130 -9.36 -25.27 -5.25
C HIS A 130 -10.13 -23.95 -5.30
N ALA A 131 -11.39 -24.01 -5.69
CA ALA A 131 -12.31 -22.88 -5.58
C ALA A 131 -12.78 -22.69 -4.13
N VAL A 132 -13.19 -21.48 -3.77
CA VAL A 132 -13.86 -21.23 -2.50
C VAL A 132 -15.22 -21.90 -2.54
N ALA A 133 -15.53 -22.75 -1.55
CA ALA A 133 -16.80 -23.44 -1.48
C ALA A 133 -17.97 -22.42 -1.36
N PRO A 134 -19.11 -22.64 -2.06
CA PRO A 134 -20.27 -21.76 -1.94
C PRO A 134 -20.72 -21.61 -0.49
N GLY A 135 -20.96 -20.38 -0.04
CA GLY A 135 -21.38 -20.08 1.33
C GLY A 135 -20.26 -19.98 2.35
N THR A 136 -18.99 -20.17 1.97
CA THR A 136 -17.86 -19.94 2.87
C THR A 136 -17.79 -18.48 3.28
N ARG A 137 -17.91 -18.22 4.58
CA ARG A 137 -17.73 -16.86 5.12
C ARG A 137 -16.23 -16.63 5.36
N PRO A 138 -15.66 -15.54 4.81
CA PRO A 138 -14.29 -15.14 5.13
C PRO A 138 -14.20 -14.80 6.63
N ILE A 139 -13.00 -14.91 7.19
CA ILE A 139 -12.71 -14.34 8.50
C ILE A 139 -12.56 -12.83 8.32
N ASP A 140 -13.31 -12.07 9.11
CA ASP A 140 -13.11 -10.61 9.18
C ASP A 140 -11.99 -10.27 10.15
N VAL A 141 -11.07 -9.44 9.69
CA VAL A 141 -10.01 -8.86 10.52
C VAL A 141 -10.01 -7.34 10.28
N GLU A 142 -10.25 -6.60 11.34
CA GLU A 142 -10.19 -5.14 11.33
C GLU A 142 -8.79 -4.71 11.73
N VAL A 143 -8.17 -3.88 10.89
CA VAL A 143 -6.78 -3.46 11.02
C VAL A 143 -6.72 -1.96 11.21
N VAL A 144 -6.08 -1.54 12.28
CA VAL A 144 -5.84 -0.11 12.55
C VAL A 144 -4.35 0.15 12.59
N ALA A 145 -3.86 1.00 11.69
CA ALA A 145 -2.52 1.55 11.76
C ALA A 145 -2.49 2.66 12.81
N LEU A 146 -1.70 2.48 13.85
CA LEU A 146 -1.42 3.46 14.91
C LEU A 146 0.00 4.02 14.72
N ASP A 147 0.37 5.06 15.45
CA ASP A 147 1.72 5.61 15.44
C ASP A 147 2.70 4.64 16.09
N TRP A 148 3.26 3.98 15.28
CA TRP A 148 4.21 3.03 14.76
C TRP A 148 3.96 1.62 15.28
N LYS A 149 2.69 1.18 15.32
CA LYS A 149 2.26 -0.17 15.66
C LYS A 149 0.97 -0.56 14.94
N TRP A 150 0.69 -1.84 14.87
CA TRP A 150 -0.49 -2.39 14.21
C TRP A 150 -1.43 -3.01 15.21
N LEU A 151 -2.69 -2.60 15.20
CA LEU A 151 -3.77 -3.22 15.97
C LEU A 151 -4.62 -4.09 15.03
N PHE A 152 -4.83 -5.34 15.42
CA PHE A 152 -5.66 -6.31 14.72
C PHE A 152 -6.83 -6.69 15.62
N ILE A 153 -8.06 -6.48 15.15
CA ILE A 153 -9.30 -6.82 15.84
C ILE A 153 -9.95 -7.97 15.06
N TYR A 154 -10.41 -8.98 15.78
CA TYR A 154 -11.13 -10.12 15.23
C TYR A 154 -12.57 -10.06 15.76
N PRO A 155 -13.51 -9.44 15.03
CA PRO A 155 -14.86 -9.18 15.54
C PRO A 155 -15.63 -10.47 15.86
N GLU A 156 -15.52 -11.52 15.03
CA GLU A 156 -16.19 -12.81 15.29
C GLU A 156 -15.67 -13.49 16.56
N GLN A 157 -14.39 -13.38 16.85
CA GLN A 157 -13.75 -13.98 18.03
C GLN A 157 -13.81 -13.05 19.25
N ASN A 158 -14.15 -11.78 19.05
CA ASN A 158 -14.15 -10.73 20.05
C ASN A 158 -12.82 -10.61 20.81
N ILE A 159 -11.70 -10.59 20.07
CA ILE A 159 -10.34 -10.41 20.60
C ILE A 159 -9.60 -9.37 19.78
N ALA A 160 -8.50 -8.83 20.33
CA ALA A 160 -7.57 -8.02 19.56
C ALA A 160 -6.12 -8.31 19.94
N THR A 161 -5.22 -7.98 19.01
CA THR A 161 -3.76 -8.13 19.18
C THR A 161 -3.02 -6.92 18.63
N VAL A 162 -1.87 -6.61 19.23
CA VAL A 162 -0.95 -5.59 18.75
C VAL A 162 0.30 -6.27 18.19
N ASN A 163 0.71 -5.89 16.98
CA ASN A 163 1.92 -6.38 16.28
C ASN A 163 2.00 -7.90 16.08
N GLU A 164 0.88 -8.60 16.20
CA GLU A 164 0.75 -10.02 15.85
C GLU A 164 -0.54 -10.26 15.07
N LEU A 165 -0.43 -10.85 13.88
CA LEU A 165 -1.55 -11.28 13.04
C LEU A 165 -1.52 -12.81 12.92
N VAL A 166 -2.58 -13.50 13.34
CA VAL A 166 -2.68 -14.97 13.22
C VAL A 166 -3.89 -15.33 12.37
N LEU A 167 -3.70 -16.18 11.38
CA LEU A 167 -4.73 -16.57 10.42
C LEU A 167 -4.70 -18.09 10.20
N PRO A 168 -5.85 -18.74 10.00
CA PRO A 168 -5.86 -20.13 9.57
C PRO A 168 -5.52 -20.26 8.07
N GLU A 169 -4.78 -21.31 7.74
CA GLU A 169 -4.52 -21.66 6.33
C GLU A 169 -5.82 -22.10 5.62
N GLY A 170 -5.87 -21.92 4.30
CA GLY A 170 -6.96 -22.39 3.45
C GLY A 170 -8.30 -21.66 3.65
N ARG A 171 -8.40 -20.72 4.57
CA ARG A 171 -9.62 -19.95 4.82
C ARG A 171 -9.48 -18.52 4.30
N PRO A 172 -10.40 -18.04 3.43
CA PRO A 172 -10.41 -16.65 2.98
C PRO A 172 -10.51 -15.67 4.15
N VAL A 173 -9.76 -14.58 4.06
CA VAL A 173 -9.75 -13.48 5.03
C VAL A 173 -10.17 -12.20 4.33
N ARG A 174 -11.01 -11.40 4.98
CA ARG A 174 -11.34 -10.05 4.58
C ARG A 174 -10.76 -9.09 5.61
N PHE A 175 -9.80 -8.30 5.19
CA PHE A 175 -9.28 -7.20 6.00
C PHE A 175 -10.10 -5.95 5.75
N ARG A 176 -10.52 -5.28 6.84
CA ARG A 176 -11.05 -3.92 6.87
C ARG A 176 -9.98 -3.05 7.50
N ILE A 177 -9.47 -2.09 6.77
CA ILE A 177 -8.21 -1.42 7.14
C ILE A 177 -8.43 0.08 7.21
N THR A 178 -7.95 0.68 8.29
CA THR A 178 -7.95 2.14 8.52
C THR A 178 -6.69 2.58 9.25
N SER A 179 -6.53 3.86 9.47
CA SER A 179 -5.47 4.45 10.30
C SER A 179 -6.06 5.43 11.31
N SER A 180 -5.38 5.63 12.44
CA SER A 180 -5.83 6.61 13.47
C SER A 180 -5.38 8.03 13.15
N THR A 181 -4.17 8.23 12.59
CA THR A 181 -3.53 9.54 12.47
C THR A 181 -3.04 9.85 11.05
N VAL A 182 -2.06 9.09 10.57
CA VAL A 182 -1.38 9.33 9.28
C VAL A 182 -1.56 8.14 8.34
N MET A 183 -1.38 8.39 7.05
CA MET A 183 -1.45 7.35 6.05
C MET A 183 -0.31 6.34 6.26
N ASN A 184 -0.67 5.06 6.25
CA ASN A 184 0.22 3.92 6.30
C ASN A 184 -0.07 2.98 5.12
N SER A 185 0.71 1.95 4.94
CA SER A 185 0.45 0.91 3.95
C SER A 185 0.60 -0.46 4.59
N PHE A 186 -0.51 -1.18 4.70
CA PHE A 186 -0.52 -2.55 5.20
C PHE A 186 0.09 -3.49 4.16
N TYR A 187 1.14 -4.21 4.53
CA TYR A 187 1.84 -5.08 3.61
C TYR A 187 2.35 -6.36 4.28
N VAL A 188 1.91 -7.51 3.78
CA VAL A 188 2.45 -8.84 4.08
C VAL A 188 2.90 -9.46 2.77
N PRO A 189 4.20 -9.33 2.39
CA PRO A 189 4.71 -9.71 1.07
C PRO A 189 4.41 -11.16 0.67
N ALA A 190 4.39 -12.07 1.63
CA ALA A 190 4.10 -13.47 1.41
C ALA A 190 2.61 -13.76 1.14
N LEU A 191 1.69 -12.85 1.52
CA LEU A 191 0.25 -13.06 1.47
C LEU A 191 -0.41 -12.37 0.28
N ALA A 192 -0.20 -11.07 0.14
CA ALA A 192 -0.83 -10.24 -0.90
C ALA A 192 -0.03 -8.95 -1.13
N GLY A 193 -0.42 -8.15 -2.11
CA GLY A 193 0.10 -6.80 -2.33
C GLY A 193 -0.25 -5.85 -1.18
N GLN A 194 0.39 -4.69 -1.20
CA GLN A 194 0.12 -3.63 -0.23
C GLN A 194 -1.20 -2.92 -0.48
N ILE A 195 -1.81 -2.38 0.59
CA ILE A 195 -2.97 -1.51 0.52
C ILE A 195 -2.84 -0.36 1.53
N TYR A 196 -3.32 0.82 1.15
CA TYR A 196 -3.25 1.99 2.03
C TYR A 196 -4.24 1.90 3.19
N ALA A 197 -3.77 2.30 4.37
CA ALA A 197 -4.53 2.56 5.58
C ALA A 197 -4.59 4.08 5.77
N MET A 198 -5.79 4.66 5.70
CA MET A 198 -5.97 6.13 5.74
C MET A 198 -6.95 6.52 6.84
N PRO A 199 -6.71 7.63 7.56
CA PRO A 199 -7.64 8.15 8.55
C PRO A 199 -8.99 8.52 7.92
N GLY A 200 -10.08 8.22 8.61
CA GLY A 200 -11.43 8.55 8.14
C GLY A 200 -11.93 7.73 6.95
N MET A 201 -11.19 6.72 6.53
CA MET A 201 -11.53 5.85 5.40
C MET A 201 -11.34 4.37 5.76
N GLU A 202 -12.18 3.52 5.18
CA GLU A 202 -12.03 2.07 5.23
C GLU A 202 -11.57 1.55 3.87
N THR A 203 -10.45 0.82 3.82
CA THR A 203 -10.00 0.06 2.65
C THR A 203 -10.18 -1.43 2.91
N LYS A 204 -10.32 -2.23 1.84
CA LYS A 204 -10.57 -3.67 1.93
C LYS A 204 -9.52 -4.45 1.16
N LEU A 205 -9.07 -5.54 1.78
CA LEU A 205 -8.14 -6.48 1.15
C LEU A 205 -8.65 -7.90 1.40
N HIS A 206 -8.77 -8.68 0.33
CA HIS A 206 -9.11 -10.10 0.43
C HIS A 206 -7.86 -10.93 0.15
N ALA A 207 -7.57 -11.89 1.02
CA ALA A 207 -6.40 -12.75 0.88
C ALA A 207 -6.65 -14.14 1.49
N VAL A 208 -5.78 -15.10 1.18
CA VAL A 208 -5.79 -16.45 1.74
C VAL A 208 -4.37 -16.97 1.84
N PHE A 209 -3.99 -17.56 2.96
CA PHE A 209 -2.78 -18.35 3.08
C PHE A 209 -3.01 -19.78 2.60
N ASN A 210 -2.06 -20.30 1.81
CA ASN A 210 -2.09 -21.65 1.27
C ASN A 210 -1.15 -22.62 2.01
N GLN A 211 -0.39 -22.10 2.97
CA GLN A 211 0.56 -22.90 3.77
C GLN A 211 0.72 -22.30 5.14
N THR A 212 0.99 -23.14 6.13
CA THR A 212 1.37 -22.70 7.48
C THR A 212 2.78 -22.11 7.49
N GLY A 213 3.03 -21.18 8.39
CA GLY A 213 4.36 -20.54 8.52
C GLY A 213 4.31 -19.25 9.30
N THR A 214 5.49 -18.66 9.47
CA THR A 214 5.66 -17.33 10.08
C THR A 214 6.25 -16.39 9.05
N PHE A 215 5.62 -15.24 8.89
CA PHE A 215 5.94 -14.25 7.89
C PHE A 215 6.03 -12.87 8.54
N ASN A 216 6.75 -11.95 7.92
CA ASN A 216 6.85 -10.58 8.38
C ASN A 216 5.84 -9.70 7.66
N GLY A 217 5.11 -8.89 8.44
CA GLY A 217 4.33 -7.78 7.95
C GLY A 217 4.99 -6.46 8.31
N LEU A 218 4.73 -5.42 7.52
CA LEU A 218 5.34 -4.11 7.68
C LEU A 218 4.43 -2.99 7.16
N SER A 219 4.73 -1.75 7.54
CA SER A 219 4.22 -0.59 6.84
C SER A 219 5.12 -0.29 5.63
N ALA A 220 4.52 -0.16 4.45
CA ALA A 220 5.24 0.12 3.21
C ALA A 220 5.16 1.60 2.79
N ASN A 221 4.61 2.48 3.64
CA ASN A 221 4.54 3.92 3.44
C ASN A 221 5.14 4.65 4.64
N PHE A 222 6.03 5.61 4.38
CA PHE A 222 6.67 6.38 5.44
C PHE A 222 5.62 7.16 6.26
N SER A 223 5.66 6.98 7.58
CA SER A 223 4.68 7.51 8.53
C SER A 223 5.31 8.25 9.73
N GLY A 224 6.55 8.70 9.60
CA GLY A 224 7.24 9.47 10.64
C GLY A 224 8.43 8.75 11.28
N PRO A 225 8.95 9.24 12.42
CA PRO A 225 10.23 8.78 13.00
C PRO A 225 10.30 7.29 13.31
N GLY A 226 9.23 6.69 13.84
CA GLY A 226 9.18 5.28 14.22
C GLY A 226 8.82 4.33 13.08
N PHE A 227 8.70 4.81 11.85
CA PHE A 227 8.34 4.00 10.68
C PHE A 227 9.23 2.76 10.49
N SER A 228 10.55 2.90 10.71
CA SER A 228 11.50 1.79 10.55
C SER A 228 11.25 0.62 11.51
N HIS A 229 10.55 0.85 12.60
CA HIS A 229 10.20 -0.15 13.61
C HIS A 229 8.74 -0.65 13.50
N MET A 230 7.98 -0.16 12.52
CA MET A 230 6.56 -0.52 12.34
C MET A 230 6.42 -1.85 11.59
N HIS A 231 6.80 -2.92 12.27
CA HIS A 231 6.72 -4.29 11.80
C HIS A 231 5.78 -5.11 12.69
N PHE A 232 5.25 -6.20 12.15
CA PHE A 232 4.45 -7.17 12.91
C PHE A 232 4.72 -8.59 12.43
N VAL A 233 4.46 -9.56 13.29
CA VAL A 233 4.59 -10.97 12.96
C VAL A 233 3.26 -11.48 12.42
N THR A 234 3.27 -12.14 11.28
CA THR A 234 2.12 -12.81 10.70
C THR A 234 2.33 -14.32 10.77
N ARG A 235 1.42 -15.04 11.40
CA ARG A 235 1.46 -16.50 11.47
C ARG A 235 0.26 -17.11 10.75
N SER A 236 0.52 -18.00 9.83
CA SER A 236 -0.47 -18.89 9.25
C SER A 236 -0.41 -20.23 10.00
N VAL A 237 -1.53 -20.66 10.53
CA VAL A 237 -1.64 -21.87 11.36
C VAL A 237 -2.78 -22.76 10.86
N THR A 238 -2.84 -24.01 11.31
CA THR A 238 -4.01 -24.87 11.04
C THR A 238 -5.27 -24.30 11.68
N GLY A 239 -6.46 -24.71 11.22
CA GLY A 239 -7.72 -24.27 11.84
C GLY A 239 -7.77 -24.55 13.35
N GLN A 240 -7.34 -25.75 13.78
CA GLN A 240 -7.24 -26.09 15.21
C GLN A 240 -6.21 -25.22 15.96
N GLY A 241 -5.09 -24.92 15.30
CA GLY A 241 -4.07 -24.01 15.85
C GLY A 241 -4.60 -22.59 16.05
N PHE A 242 -5.45 -22.12 15.14
CA PHE A 242 -6.12 -20.84 15.27
C PHE A 242 -7.09 -20.81 16.45
N ASP A 243 -7.94 -21.83 16.60
CA ASP A 243 -8.88 -21.92 17.73
C ASP A 243 -8.16 -21.99 19.08
N ALA A 244 -7.06 -22.76 19.15
CA ALA A 244 -6.22 -22.83 20.35
C ALA A 244 -5.56 -21.48 20.68
N TRP A 245 -5.08 -20.76 19.66
CA TRP A 245 -4.51 -19.43 19.84
C TRP A 245 -5.57 -18.43 20.33
N VAL A 246 -6.78 -18.41 19.75
CA VAL A 246 -7.90 -17.56 20.19
C VAL A 246 -8.22 -17.84 21.67
N ALA A 247 -8.30 -19.12 22.07
CA ALA A 247 -8.52 -19.49 23.45
C ALA A 247 -7.39 -19.01 24.39
N GLY A 248 -6.15 -19.03 23.92
CA GLY A 248 -4.99 -18.47 24.62
C GLY A 248 -5.07 -16.97 24.82
N VAL A 249 -5.40 -16.20 23.75
CA VAL A 249 -5.57 -14.75 23.80
C VAL A 249 -6.68 -14.36 24.80
N ARG A 250 -7.82 -15.07 24.79
CA ARG A 250 -8.93 -14.81 25.72
C ARG A 250 -8.56 -15.02 27.21
N LYS A 251 -7.60 -15.91 27.48
CA LYS A 251 -7.15 -16.18 28.88
C LYS A 251 -6.13 -15.15 29.36
N ALA A 252 -5.33 -14.58 28.47
CA ALA A 252 -4.16 -13.77 28.83
C ALA A 252 -4.43 -12.26 28.81
N GLY A 253 -5.51 -11.80 28.17
CA GLY A 253 -5.68 -10.39 27.83
C GLY A 253 -6.59 -9.63 28.79
N ALA A 254 -6.27 -8.34 28.94
CA ALA A 254 -7.21 -7.32 29.42
C ALA A 254 -8.25 -6.99 28.34
N GLY A 255 -9.28 -6.21 28.67
CA GLY A 255 -10.22 -5.69 27.67
C GLY A 255 -9.65 -4.49 26.93
N LEU A 256 -10.00 -4.37 25.65
CA LEU A 256 -9.73 -3.20 24.83
C LEU A 256 -10.99 -2.32 24.77
N ASP A 257 -11.16 -1.48 25.76
CA ASP A 257 -12.18 -0.44 25.77
C ASP A 257 -11.67 0.85 25.09
N ARG A 258 -12.53 1.85 24.97
CA ARG A 258 -12.16 3.14 24.35
C ARG A 258 -11.04 3.88 25.09
N ALA A 259 -10.99 3.78 26.42
CA ALA A 259 -9.94 4.42 27.22
C ALA A 259 -8.59 3.74 27.02
N THR A 260 -8.57 2.41 27.02
CA THR A 260 -7.38 1.59 26.72
C THR A 260 -6.90 1.83 25.29
N TYR A 261 -7.83 1.95 24.32
CA TYR A 261 -7.49 2.29 22.94
C TYR A 261 -6.83 3.68 22.84
N LEU A 262 -7.36 4.70 23.51
CA LEU A 262 -6.77 6.05 23.51
C LEU A 262 -5.40 6.09 24.18
N ALA A 263 -5.15 5.22 25.15
CA ALA A 263 -3.81 5.05 25.73
C ALA A 263 -2.86 4.37 24.73
N LEU A 264 -3.34 3.36 23.98
CA LEU A 264 -2.60 2.66 22.93
C LEU A 264 -2.34 3.56 21.73
N ASP A 265 -3.25 4.46 21.38
CA ASP A 265 -3.17 5.37 20.22
C ASP A 265 -2.02 6.40 20.34
N LYS A 266 -1.52 6.63 21.55
CA LYS A 266 -0.36 7.52 21.75
C LYS A 266 0.86 6.99 21.00
N PRO A 267 1.65 7.88 20.33
CA PRO A 267 2.86 7.49 19.62
C PRO A 267 3.81 6.66 20.47
N SER A 268 4.25 5.52 19.97
CA SER A 268 5.21 4.63 20.64
C SER A 268 5.86 3.67 19.64
N GLU A 269 7.14 3.38 19.86
CA GLU A 269 7.96 2.53 19.00
C GLU A 269 8.26 1.19 19.67
N GLN A 270 8.54 0.17 18.86
CA GLN A 270 8.99 -1.16 19.31
C GLN A 270 8.05 -1.79 20.34
N VAL A 271 6.76 -1.55 20.20
CA VAL A 271 5.74 -2.09 21.12
C VAL A 271 5.73 -3.62 21.00
N PRO A 272 5.87 -4.34 22.11
CA PRO A 272 5.79 -5.80 22.09
C PRO A 272 4.39 -6.28 21.69
N VAL A 273 4.26 -7.57 21.41
CA VAL A 273 2.96 -8.19 21.18
C VAL A 273 2.09 -8.05 22.43
N ILE A 274 0.90 -7.49 22.25
CA ILE A 274 -0.10 -7.35 23.32
C ILE A 274 -1.36 -8.08 22.88
N HIS A 275 -2.02 -8.78 23.82
CA HIS A 275 -3.27 -9.50 23.60
C HIS A 275 -4.40 -8.85 24.40
N TYR A 276 -5.57 -8.73 23.79
CA TYR A 276 -6.80 -8.26 24.44
C TYR A 276 -7.89 -9.34 24.33
N ALA A 277 -8.44 -9.72 25.49
CA ALA A 277 -9.42 -10.80 25.62
C ALA A 277 -10.82 -10.45 25.11
N ASN A 278 -11.13 -9.18 25.04
CA ASN A 278 -12.38 -8.64 24.49
C ASN A 278 -12.15 -7.23 23.94
N VAL A 279 -13.06 -6.79 23.07
CA VAL A 279 -13.02 -5.48 22.42
C VAL A 279 -14.35 -4.78 22.63
N ALA A 280 -14.32 -3.47 22.90
CA ALA A 280 -15.54 -2.69 23.01
C ALA A 280 -16.32 -2.74 21.68
N PRO A 281 -17.64 -2.94 21.74
CA PRO A 281 -18.47 -2.90 20.55
C PRO A 281 -18.28 -1.56 19.83
N ASP A 282 -18.33 -1.58 18.50
CA ASP A 282 -18.22 -0.40 17.61
C ASP A 282 -16.91 0.38 17.72
N LEU A 283 -15.85 -0.18 18.36
CA LEU A 283 -14.56 0.48 18.49
C LEU A 283 -13.96 0.80 17.11
N PHE A 284 -13.92 -0.18 16.20
CA PHE A 284 -13.37 0.01 14.86
C PHE A 284 -14.15 1.07 14.07
N ASP A 285 -15.48 1.04 14.12
CA ASP A 285 -16.32 2.02 13.44
C ASP A 285 -16.13 3.43 14.02
N ALA A 286 -15.89 3.54 15.33
CA ALA A 286 -15.54 4.80 15.97
C ALA A 286 -14.15 5.32 15.52
N VAL A 287 -13.18 4.43 15.29
CA VAL A 287 -11.87 4.79 14.72
C VAL A 287 -12.02 5.28 13.28
N VAL A 288 -12.72 4.51 12.44
CA VAL A 288 -12.98 4.89 11.04
C VAL A 288 -13.68 6.25 10.97
N ASN A 289 -14.67 6.48 11.85
CA ASN A 289 -15.42 7.75 11.91
C ASN A 289 -14.71 8.83 12.74
N MET A 290 -13.49 8.62 13.20
CA MET A 290 -12.64 9.57 13.92
C MET A 290 -13.30 10.12 15.19
N CYS A 291 -14.14 9.34 15.87
CA CYS A 291 -14.93 9.75 17.04
C CYS A 291 -14.73 8.85 18.27
N VAL A 292 -13.53 8.28 18.46
CA VAL A 292 -13.22 7.47 19.65
C VAL A 292 -13.19 8.34 20.91
N ARG A 293 -12.72 9.59 20.82
CA ARG A 293 -12.65 10.51 21.96
C ARG A 293 -14.04 10.92 22.44
N PRO A 294 -14.29 10.95 23.75
CA PRO A 294 -15.57 11.41 24.29
C PRO A 294 -15.94 12.82 23.80
N GLY A 295 -17.19 13.00 23.39
CA GLY A 295 -17.71 14.29 22.95
C GLY A 295 -17.34 14.71 21.53
N LYS A 296 -16.54 13.90 20.80
CA LYS A 296 -16.25 14.16 19.38
C LYS A 296 -17.36 13.60 18.50
N LEU A 297 -17.89 14.43 17.58
CA LEU A 297 -18.87 13.99 16.58
C LEU A 297 -18.20 13.08 15.57
N CYS A 298 -18.90 12.03 15.18
CA CYS A 298 -18.43 11.12 14.14
C CYS A 298 -18.50 11.77 12.75
N SER A 299 -17.55 11.43 11.86
CA SER A 299 -17.50 11.96 10.49
C SER A 299 -18.79 11.72 9.72
N GLY A 300 -19.44 10.56 9.90
CA GLY A 300 -20.75 10.26 9.31
C GLY A 300 -21.87 11.16 9.84
N GLU A 301 -21.85 11.52 11.12
CA GLU A 301 -22.81 12.47 11.72
C GLU A 301 -22.59 13.88 11.18
N MET A 302 -21.32 14.32 11.06
CA MET A 302 -20.99 15.61 10.45
C MET A 302 -21.47 15.66 9.00
N ALA A 303 -21.22 14.63 8.21
CA ALA A 303 -21.69 14.54 6.83
C ALA A 303 -23.22 14.57 6.73
N ALA A 304 -23.93 13.90 7.67
CA ALA A 304 -25.40 13.93 7.71
C ALA A 304 -25.97 15.31 8.10
N ILE A 305 -25.26 16.03 8.97
CA ILE A 305 -25.62 17.42 9.33
C ILE A 305 -25.38 18.34 8.13
N ASP A 306 -24.25 18.19 7.44
CA ASP A 306 -23.91 19.00 6.27
C ASP A 306 -24.87 18.76 5.10
N ALA A 307 -25.28 17.50 4.88
CA ALA A 307 -26.28 17.16 3.87
C ALA A 307 -27.66 17.78 4.12
N LYS A 308 -27.97 18.13 5.39
CA LYS A 308 -29.20 18.84 5.79
C LYS A 308 -29.04 20.35 5.81
N GLY A 309 -27.97 20.91 5.27
CA GLY A 309 -27.70 22.35 5.24
C GLY A 309 -26.80 22.85 6.37
N GLY A 310 -26.16 21.92 7.10
CA GLY A 310 -25.25 22.23 8.19
C GLY A 310 -25.92 22.76 9.45
N THR A 311 -25.11 23.04 10.47
CA THR A 311 -25.59 23.69 11.74
C THR A 311 -25.68 25.21 11.63
N GLY A 312 -25.40 25.76 10.45
CA GLY A 312 -25.40 27.20 10.21
C GLY A 312 -24.48 27.97 11.16
N LYS A 313 -24.95 29.13 11.66
CA LYS A 313 -24.18 29.97 12.60
C LYS A 313 -23.86 29.27 13.94
N SER A 314 -24.69 28.32 14.37
CA SER A 314 -24.48 27.59 15.62
C SER A 314 -23.32 26.59 15.52
N GLY A 315 -23.04 26.03 14.32
CA GLY A 315 -21.87 25.18 14.08
C GLY A 315 -20.54 25.90 14.26
N LEU A 316 -20.48 27.18 13.86
CA LEU A 316 -19.30 28.05 14.08
C LEU A 316 -19.05 28.36 15.56
N LEU A 317 -20.08 28.25 16.40
CA LEU A 317 -19.95 28.47 17.84
C LEU A 317 -19.49 27.23 18.62
N ASN A 318 -19.56 26.08 18.02
CA ASN A 318 -19.15 24.79 18.63
C ASN A 318 -17.81 24.32 18.07
N VAL A 319 -16.84 25.22 17.98
CA VAL A 319 -15.49 24.95 17.44
C VAL A 319 -14.80 23.80 18.19
N ALA A 320 -15.06 23.64 19.49
CA ALA A 320 -14.50 22.56 20.31
C ALA A 320 -14.95 21.15 19.82
N ALA A 321 -16.16 21.03 19.24
CA ALA A 321 -16.64 19.76 18.67
C ALA A 321 -16.13 19.53 17.22
N LEU A 322 -15.63 20.59 16.57
CA LEU A 322 -15.13 20.57 15.19
C LEU A 322 -13.59 20.56 15.08
N THR A 323 -12.87 20.66 16.20
CA THR A 323 -11.41 20.65 16.18
C THR A 323 -10.89 19.27 15.77
N TYR A 324 -10.40 19.17 14.56
CA TYR A 324 -9.49 18.15 14.10
C TYR A 324 -8.11 18.41 14.71
N ASP A 325 -7.93 18.11 15.98
CA ASP A 325 -6.61 18.22 16.57
C ASP A 325 -5.94 16.83 16.52
N GLU A 326 -5.27 16.57 15.41
CA GLU A 326 -4.51 15.33 15.19
C GLU A 326 -3.29 15.20 16.10
N GLN A 327 -2.87 16.28 16.77
CA GLN A 327 -1.61 16.34 17.50
C GLN A 327 -1.75 16.40 19.03
N GLY A 328 -2.94 16.17 19.57
CA GLY A 328 -3.12 16.08 21.02
C GLY A 328 -2.96 17.40 21.79
N HIS A 329 -3.15 18.54 21.15
CA HIS A 329 -3.17 19.86 21.77
C HIS A 329 -4.44 20.13 22.60
N GLU A 330 -5.10 19.08 23.05
CA GLU A 330 -6.32 19.10 23.86
C GLU A 330 -6.16 19.91 25.15
N GLN A 331 -4.91 20.05 25.64
CA GLN A 331 -4.64 20.84 26.85
C GLN A 331 -4.70 22.35 26.62
N VAL A 332 -4.51 22.85 25.41
CA VAL A 332 -4.50 24.29 25.13
C VAL A 332 -5.91 24.83 24.95
N VAL A 333 -6.82 24.05 24.39
CA VAL A 333 -8.19 24.49 24.09
C VAL A 333 -9.11 24.28 25.30
N SER A 334 -8.95 23.23 26.08
CA SER A 334 -9.79 22.95 27.25
C SER A 334 -9.38 23.76 28.50
N SER A 335 -8.12 24.17 28.61
CA SER A 335 -7.62 24.92 29.77
C SER A 335 -7.73 26.42 29.61
N ASN A 336 -8.12 26.92 28.44
CA ASN A 336 -8.29 28.39 28.24
C ASN A 336 -9.71 28.73 27.78
N PRO A 337 -10.64 28.89 28.72
CA PRO A 337 -12.02 29.32 28.41
C PRO A 337 -12.10 30.69 27.71
N GLY A 338 -10.99 31.45 27.63
CA GLY A 338 -10.87 32.69 26.87
C GLY A 338 -10.75 32.52 25.35
N PHE A 339 -10.45 31.32 24.81
CA PHE A 339 -10.42 31.13 23.35
C PHE A 339 -11.82 31.01 22.72
N ALA A 340 -12.85 30.77 23.53
CA ALA A 340 -14.24 30.97 23.14
C ALA A 340 -14.63 32.46 23.06
N ASP A 341 -13.66 33.34 23.26
CA ASP A 341 -13.85 34.76 23.46
C ASP A 341 -14.16 35.56 22.17
N ALA A 342 -14.73 36.72 22.37
CA ALA A 342 -15.17 37.71 21.40
C ALA A 342 -14.12 38.12 20.34
N SER A 343 -12.81 37.90 20.60
CA SER A 343 -11.72 38.21 19.68
C SER A 343 -11.61 37.21 18.49
N LEU A 344 -11.73 35.91 18.75
CA LEU A 344 -11.75 34.91 17.69
C LEU A 344 -13.02 35.00 16.85
N ARG A 345 -14.15 35.29 17.49
CA ARG A 345 -15.44 35.56 16.82
C ARG A 345 -15.37 36.78 15.91
N ARG A 346 -14.65 37.84 16.32
CA ARG A 346 -14.39 39.02 15.49
C ARG A 346 -13.44 38.64 14.33
N PHE A 347 -12.32 37.99 14.62
CA PHE A 347 -11.36 37.58 13.61
C PHE A 347 -11.99 36.72 12.51
N VAL A 348 -12.78 35.68 12.88
CA VAL A 348 -13.48 34.84 11.90
C VAL A 348 -14.53 35.63 11.13
N ARG A 349 -15.25 36.52 11.79
CA ARG A 349 -16.24 37.38 11.13
C ARG A 349 -15.60 38.36 10.14
N ASP A 350 -14.51 38.98 10.53
CA ASP A 350 -13.79 39.95 9.72
C ASP A 350 -13.10 39.24 8.54
N TRP A 351 -12.52 38.04 8.76
CA TRP A 351 -11.93 37.21 7.71
C TRP A 351 -12.97 36.71 6.69
N CYS A 352 -14.16 36.32 7.14
CA CYS A 352 -15.27 35.95 6.25
C CYS A 352 -15.87 37.21 5.56
N ALA A 353 -15.79 38.40 6.13
CA ALA A 353 -16.25 39.64 5.53
C ALA A 353 -15.28 40.16 4.45
N ASP A 354 -13.96 40.04 4.69
CA ASP A 354 -12.92 40.45 3.71
C ASP A 354 -12.82 39.58 2.47
N ASN A 355 -13.26 38.34 2.53
CA ASN A 355 -13.30 37.45 1.37
C ASN A 355 -14.49 37.64 0.43
N ARG A 356 -15.40 38.58 0.70
CA ARG A 356 -16.50 38.98 -0.22
C ARG A 356 -16.03 39.50 -1.58
N PRO A 357 -14.97 40.33 -1.69
CA PRO A 357 -14.50 40.82 -2.98
C PRO A 357 -13.88 39.70 -3.85
N LEU A 358 -13.24 38.71 -3.24
CA LEU A 358 -12.66 37.55 -3.98
C LEU A 358 -13.74 36.66 -4.64
N ARG A 359 -14.87 36.44 -3.95
CA ARG A 359 -16.02 35.71 -4.55
C ARG A 359 -16.69 36.49 -5.66
N ALA A 360 -16.74 37.82 -5.56
CA ALA A 360 -17.27 38.69 -6.61
C ALA A 360 -16.31 38.79 -7.82
N ALA A 361 -14.99 38.72 -7.62
CA ALA A 361 -14.00 38.71 -8.68
C ALA A 361 -14.03 37.36 -9.45
N VAL A 362 -14.03 36.22 -8.76
CA VAL A 362 -14.14 34.90 -9.36
C VAL A 362 -15.46 34.72 -10.13
N ALA A 363 -16.55 35.29 -9.65
CA ALA A 363 -17.84 35.25 -10.37
C ALA A 363 -17.87 36.13 -11.64
N ARG A 364 -17.07 37.20 -11.69
CA ARG A 364 -16.96 38.07 -12.90
C ARG A 364 -16.07 37.45 -13.96
N ASP A 365 -15.01 36.73 -13.57
CA ASP A 365 -14.08 36.08 -14.51
C ASP A 365 -14.63 34.77 -15.09
N ALA A 366 -15.63 34.18 -14.45
CA ALA A 366 -16.32 32.97 -14.94
C ALA A 366 -17.42 33.24 -16.01
N ALA A 367 -17.82 34.49 -16.21
CA ALA A 367 -18.96 34.84 -17.09
C ALA A 367 -18.70 34.96 -18.61
N PRO A 368 -17.46 35.07 -19.16
CA PRO A 368 -17.31 35.34 -20.60
C PRO A 368 -17.01 34.12 -21.49
N LEU A 369 -17.06 32.89 -21.01
CA LEU A 369 -16.65 31.73 -21.85
C LEU A 369 -17.82 30.98 -22.54
N LEU A 370 -19.05 31.46 -22.47
CA LEU A 370 -20.22 30.76 -23.01
C LEU A 370 -20.96 31.45 -24.17
N VAL A 371 -20.33 32.35 -24.94
CA VAL A 371 -20.97 32.78 -26.22
C VAL A 371 -19.92 33.09 -27.26
N ARG A 372 -19.54 32.13 -28.09
CA ARG A 372 -19.17 32.31 -29.50
C ARG A 372 -19.18 30.98 -30.25
N SER A 373 -20.36 30.49 -30.55
CA SER A 373 -20.56 29.61 -31.70
C SER A 373 -20.75 30.50 -32.96
N ARG A 374 -19.77 30.54 -33.87
CA ARG A 374 -19.96 31.08 -35.21
C ARG A 374 -20.70 30.06 -36.08
N PRO A 375 -21.71 30.41 -36.83
CA PRO A 375 -22.25 29.56 -37.88
C PRO A 375 -21.30 29.54 -39.06
N LEU A 376 -21.06 28.35 -39.60
CA LEU A 376 -20.42 28.11 -40.90
C LEU A 376 -21.42 28.49 -42.00
N SER A 377 -21.08 29.41 -42.83
CA SER A 377 -21.58 29.61 -44.18
C SER A 377 -20.56 29.12 -45.18
#